data_7914fa2b4f80e1eb8d8887246b0e4f97
#
_entry.id   7914fa2b4f80e1eb8d8887246b0e4f97
#
_cell.length_a   1.000
_cell.length_b   1.000
_cell.length_c   1.000
_cell.angle_alpha   90.00
_cell.angle_beta   90.00
_cell.angle_gamma   90.00
#
_symmetry.space_group_name_H-M   'P 1'
#
loop_
_entity.id
_entity.type
_entity.pdbx_description
1 polymer ?
#
loop_
_entity_poly.entity_id
_entity_poly.type
_entity_poly.pdbx_seq_one_letter_code
_entity_poly.pdbx_strand_id
1 'polypeptide(L)'
;MKERAIIEVFFRDKPFMVLNALRNGNGKINASELARQAKCTYSHARKILMLFEESKLISFNMPSTRPTINLTEKGTQLAEEVEKIKEILK
;
A
#
# COMPACT_ATOMS: atom_id res chain seq x y z
N MET A 1 14.14 -21.50 4.38
CA MET A 1 12.87 -21.81 5.08
C MET A 1 12.31 -20.60 5.80
N LYS A 2 13.09 -20.03 6.74
CA LYS A 2 12.64 -18.85 7.46
C LYS A 2 12.44 -17.65 6.54
N GLU A 3 13.33 -17.46 5.58
CA GLU A 3 13.22 -16.38 4.63
C GLU A 3 11.95 -16.49 3.79
N ARG A 4 11.63 -17.69 3.36
CA ARG A 4 10.43 -17.92 2.58
C ARG A 4 9.17 -17.68 3.42
N ALA A 5 9.20 -18.13 4.69
CA ALA A 5 8.09 -17.89 5.59
C ALA A 5 7.87 -16.39 5.83
N ILE A 6 8.96 -15.63 5.98
CA ILE A 6 8.89 -14.19 6.16
C ILE A 6 8.30 -13.52 4.94
N ILE A 7 8.72 -13.93 3.76
CA ILE A 7 8.19 -13.36 2.50
C ILE A 7 6.70 -13.63 2.38
N GLU A 8 6.28 -14.86 2.66
CA GLU A 8 4.85 -15.22 2.61
C GLU A 8 4.04 -14.39 3.59
N VAL A 9 4.53 -14.21 4.80
CA VAL A 9 3.87 -13.39 5.80
C VAL A 9 3.80 -11.94 5.32
N PHE A 10 4.90 -11.44 4.77
CA PHE A 10 4.95 -10.08 4.25
C PHE A 10 3.90 -9.86 3.16
N PHE A 11 3.77 -10.82 2.24
CA PHE A 11 2.80 -10.71 1.15
C PHE A 11 1.35 -10.83 1.60
N ARG A 12 1.11 -11.45 2.75
CA ARG A 12 -0.22 -11.51 3.34
C ARG A 12 -0.51 -10.35 4.26
N ASP A 13 0.52 -9.63 4.66
CA ASP A 13 0.39 -8.57 5.63
C ASP A 13 -0.35 -7.37 5.04
N LYS A 14 -1.07 -6.66 5.91
CA LYS A 14 -1.89 -5.53 5.47
C LYS A 14 -1.10 -4.41 4.81
N PRO A 15 0.10 -4.03 5.29
CA PRO A 15 0.87 -3.00 4.58
C PRO A 15 1.12 -3.33 3.12
N PHE A 16 1.35 -4.60 2.83
CA PHE A 16 1.57 -5.07 1.48
C PHE A 16 0.31 -4.96 0.63
N MET A 17 -0.83 -5.35 1.22
CA MET A 17 -2.11 -5.25 0.55
C MET A 17 -2.49 -3.79 0.29
N VAL A 18 -2.17 -2.91 1.23
CA VAL A 18 -2.37 -1.48 1.07
C VAL A 18 -1.53 -0.94 -0.08
N LEU A 19 -0.27 -1.32 -0.15
CA LEU A 19 0.62 -0.88 -1.23
C LEU A 19 0.08 -1.32 -2.59
N ASN A 20 -0.37 -2.56 -2.68
CA ASN A 20 -0.93 -3.10 -3.91
C ASN A 20 -2.21 -2.35 -4.32
N ALA A 21 -3.08 -2.07 -3.35
CA ALA A 21 -4.31 -1.33 -3.61
C ALA A 21 -4.02 0.10 -4.09
N LEU A 22 -2.99 0.73 -3.54
CA LEU A 22 -2.57 2.06 -3.96
C LEU A 22 -2.06 2.06 -5.39
N ARG A 23 -1.28 1.05 -5.75
CA ARG A 23 -0.78 0.91 -7.11
C ARG A 23 -1.93 0.75 -8.10
N ASN A 24 -2.87 -0.12 -7.79
CA ASN A 24 -4.03 -0.36 -8.64
C ASN A 24 -4.98 0.83 -8.68
N GLY A 25 -5.01 1.62 -7.62
CA GLY A 25 -5.87 2.80 -7.53
C GLY A 25 -5.45 3.96 -8.41
N ASN A 26 -4.19 3.99 -8.81
CA ASN A 26 -3.66 4.97 -9.75
C ASN A 26 -4.00 6.42 -9.38
N GLY A 27 -3.87 6.76 -8.10
CA GLY A 27 -4.13 8.11 -7.62
C GLY A 27 -5.61 8.48 -7.45
N LYS A 28 -6.51 7.54 -7.67
CA LYS A 28 -7.95 7.80 -7.61
C LYS A 28 -8.65 7.17 -6.41
N ILE A 29 -7.91 6.44 -5.58
CA ILE A 29 -8.49 5.73 -4.44
C ILE A 29 -8.41 6.60 -3.18
N ASN A 30 -9.46 6.58 -2.36
CA ASN A 30 -9.44 7.23 -1.05
C ASN A 30 -9.23 6.17 0.05
N ALA A 31 -9.10 6.64 1.30
CA ALA A 31 -8.78 5.75 2.41
C ALA A 31 -9.87 4.70 2.68
N SER A 32 -11.13 5.06 2.51
CA SER A 32 -12.24 4.13 2.72
C SER A 32 -12.22 2.99 1.72
N GLU A 33 -12.04 3.32 0.45
CA GLU A 33 -11.96 2.31 -0.60
C GLU A 33 -10.72 1.45 -0.45
N LEU A 34 -9.61 2.07 -0.05
CA LEU A 34 -8.37 1.36 0.19
C LEU A 34 -8.56 0.32 1.29
N ALA A 35 -9.19 0.71 2.40
CA ALA A 35 -9.43 -0.21 3.51
C ALA A 35 -10.25 -1.42 3.05
N ARG A 36 -11.28 -1.17 2.24
CA ARG A 36 -12.12 -2.24 1.72
C ARG A 36 -11.33 -3.18 0.82
N GLN A 37 -10.52 -2.64 -0.08
CA GLN A 37 -9.71 -3.45 -0.99
C GLN A 37 -8.64 -4.23 -0.27
N ALA A 38 -8.02 -3.63 0.75
CA ALA A 38 -7.00 -4.29 1.56
C ALA A 38 -7.60 -5.21 2.62
N LYS A 39 -8.92 -5.28 2.69
CA LYS A 39 -9.64 -6.15 3.64
C LYS A 39 -9.23 -5.87 5.08
N CYS A 40 -9.19 -4.62 5.46
CA CYS A 40 -8.87 -4.21 6.81
C CYS A 40 -9.81 -3.11 7.27
N THR A 41 -9.79 -2.82 8.57
CA THR A 41 -10.61 -1.75 9.11
C THR A 41 -10.08 -0.40 8.64
N TYR A 42 -10.94 0.59 8.61
CA TYR A 42 -10.56 1.95 8.27
C TYR A 42 -9.45 2.48 9.19
N SER A 43 -9.58 2.23 10.50
CA SER A 43 -8.58 2.65 11.47
C SER A 43 -7.22 2.03 11.20
N HIS A 44 -7.19 0.75 10.87
CA HIS A 44 -5.94 0.05 10.56
C HIS A 44 -5.32 0.60 9.28
N ALA A 45 -6.14 0.79 8.26
CA ALA A 45 -5.67 1.36 6.99
C ALA A 45 -5.09 2.75 7.21
N ARG A 46 -5.76 3.58 8.03
CA ARG A 46 -5.28 4.92 8.34
C ARG A 46 -3.89 4.89 9.00
N LYS A 47 -3.68 3.98 9.94
CA LYS A 47 -2.37 3.85 10.60
C LYS A 47 -1.28 3.50 9.59
N ILE A 48 -1.56 2.57 8.71
CA ILE A 48 -0.60 2.18 7.67
C ILE A 48 -0.32 3.36 6.75
N LEU A 49 -1.35 4.07 6.33
CA LEU A 49 -1.20 5.23 5.45
C LEU A 49 -0.36 6.33 6.11
N MET A 50 -0.53 6.55 7.41
CA MET A 50 0.26 7.54 8.14
C MET A 50 1.74 7.16 8.14
N LEU A 51 2.04 5.88 8.36
CA LEU A 51 3.43 5.41 8.30
C LEU A 51 4.00 5.56 6.90
N PHE A 52 3.20 5.27 5.89
CA PHE A 52 3.63 5.42 4.50
C PHE A 52 3.90 6.88 4.16
N GLU A 53 3.06 7.78 4.66
CA GLU A 53 3.27 9.21 4.44
C GLU A 53 4.55 9.69 5.12
N GLU A 54 4.77 9.28 6.36
CA GLU A 54 5.99 9.62 7.08
C GLU A 54 7.24 9.11 6.37
N SER A 55 7.12 7.95 5.74
CA SER A 55 8.23 7.37 4.97
C SER A 55 8.33 7.94 3.56
N LYS A 56 7.47 8.89 3.22
CA LYS A 56 7.44 9.54 1.91
C LYS A 56 7.13 8.59 0.76
N LEU A 57 6.36 7.55 1.06
CA LEU A 57 5.91 6.59 0.05
C LEU A 57 4.63 7.04 -0.63
N ILE A 58 3.83 7.85 0.06
CA ILE A 58 2.57 8.37 -0.46
C ILE A 58 2.42 9.85 -0.19
N SER A 59 1.51 10.47 -0.92
CA SER A 59 1.03 11.82 -0.64
C SER A 59 -0.48 11.85 -0.85
N PHE A 60 -1.16 12.75 -0.14
CA PHE A 60 -2.58 12.92 -0.29
C PHE A 60 -2.88 14.11 -1.21
N ASN A 61 -3.92 13.96 -2.03
CA ASN A 61 -4.38 15.03 -2.92
C ASN A 61 -5.24 15.99 -2.12
N MET A 62 -4.65 17.05 -1.63
CA MET A 62 -5.31 18.07 -0.83
C MET A 62 -5.54 19.32 -1.67
N PRO A 63 -6.51 20.21 -1.31
CA PRO A 63 -7.45 20.04 -0.20
C PRO A 63 -8.68 19.24 -0.61
N SER A 64 -9.15 18.39 0.30
CA SER A 64 -10.38 17.62 0.07
C SER A 64 -10.82 17.01 1.39
N THR A 65 -12.14 16.86 1.57
CA THR A 65 -12.66 16.15 2.73
C THR A 65 -12.46 14.65 2.61
N ARG A 66 -12.24 14.16 1.38
CA ARG A 66 -11.95 12.77 1.11
C ARG A 66 -10.77 12.69 0.14
N PRO A 67 -9.57 12.99 0.63
CA PRO A 67 -8.42 13.03 -0.27
C PRO A 67 -8.13 11.66 -0.88
N THR A 68 -7.81 11.68 -2.15
CA THR A 68 -7.29 10.51 -2.82
C THR A 68 -5.79 10.42 -2.54
N ILE A 69 -5.21 9.26 -2.80
CA ILE A 69 -3.86 8.96 -2.37
C ILE A 69 -2.99 8.63 -3.58
N ASN A 70 -1.84 9.28 -3.66
CA ASN A 70 -0.86 9.00 -4.70
C ASN A 70 0.34 8.29 -4.12
N LEU A 71 0.91 7.35 -4.88
CA LEU A 71 2.24 6.87 -4.60
C LEU A 71 3.22 7.93 -5.06
N THR A 72 4.21 8.22 -4.23
CA THR A 72 5.33 9.08 -4.64
C THR A 72 6.21 8.28 -5.58
N GLU A 73 7.24 8.92 -6.13
CA GLU A 73 8.22 8.22 -6.94
C GLU A 73 8.85 7.06 -6.16
N LYS A 74 9.20 7.32 -4.90
CA LYS A 74 9.74 6.29 -4.00
C LYS A 74 8.74 5.15 -3.79
N GLY A 75 7.47 5.50 -3.54
CA GLY A 75 6.42 4.51 -3.35
C GLY A 75 6.16 3.68 -4.60
N THR A 76 6.19 4.32 -5.76
CA THR A 76 6.00 3.63 -7.03
C THR A 76 7.14 2.63 -7.28
N GLN A 77 8.38 3.07 -6.99
CA GLN A 77 9.54 2.20 -7.13
C GLN A 77 9.42 0.98 -6.21
N LEU A 78 9.01 1.21 -4.97
CA LEU A 78 8.81 0.11 -4.03
C LEU A 78 7.75 -0.86 -4.54
N ALA A 79 6.63 -0.34 -5.02
CA ALA A 79 5.55 -1.18 -5.52
C ALA A 79 5.99 -2.03 -6.72
N GLU A 80 6.80 -1.46 -7.58
CA GLU A 80 7.34 -2.18 -8.73
C GLU A 80 8.29 -3.30 -8.31
N GLU A 81 9.15 -3.03 -7.33
CA GLU A 81 10.06 -4.05 -6.82
C GLU A 81 9.30 -5.18 -6.15
N VAL A 82 8.22 -4.85 -5.45
CA VAL A 82 7.35 -5.84 -4.83
C VAL A 82 6.74 -6.77 -5.87
N GLU A 83 6.30 -6.22 -7.00
CA GLU A 83 5.75 -7.03 -8.08
C GLU A 83 6.80 -7.99 -8.65
N LYS A 84 8.03 -7.54 -8.75
CA LYS A 84 9.12 -8.41 -9.21
C LYS A 84 9.34 -9.57 -8.27
N ILE A 85 9.28 -9.32 -6.96
CA ILE A 85 9.41 -10.38 -5.96
C ILE A 85 8.29 -11.39 -6.10
N LYS A 86 7.06 -10.93 -6.30
CA LYS A 86 5.93 -11.82 -6.51
C LYS A 86 6.15 -12.74 -7.72
N GLU A 87 6.67 -12.18 -8.80
CA GLU A 87 6.92 -12.96 -10.01
C GLU A 87 7.96 -14.05 -9.75
N ILE A 88 8.98 -13.75 -8.96
CA ILE A 88 10.00 -14.73 -8.60
C ILE A 88 9.41 -15.88 -7.79
N LEU A 89 8.40 -15.59 -6.98
CA LEU A 89 7.80 -16.58 -6.10
C LEU A 89 6.73 -17.46 -6.75
N LYS A 90 6.30 -17.11 -7.93
CA LYS A 90 5.29 -17.90 -8.64
C LYS A 90 5.83 -19.22 -9.22
#